data_be3f1069cb48aea32b8f41946b0ecd50
#
_entry.id   be3f1069cb48aea32b8f41946b0ecd50
#
_cell.length_a   1.000
_cell.length_b   1.000
_cell.length_c   1.000
_cell.angle_alpha   90.00
_cell.angle_beta   90.00
_cell.angle_gamma   90.00
#
_symmetry.space_group_name_H-M   'P 1'
#
loop_
_entity.id
_entity.type
_entity.pdbx_description
1 polymer ?
#
loop_
_entity_poly.entity_id
_entity_poly.type
_entity_poly.pdbx_seq_one_letter_code
_entity_poly.pdbx_strand_id
1 'polypeptide(L)'
;MLKSTKLKNTLLVGATAILVSCGGQKEIKMGSYAYDAQFLKDHGIEYTELVSADGNSKVMVIPAWQGRVMTTSASGDEGDSYGWINYRFINEGKVSSQFNPVGGEERFWLGPEGGRFSLYFKEGQEQVYDNWIVPPVLDTEAFDIKSQDNSSIRFVKDTRLTNASGTTFDMNIDRTVSLMDAGEVAADFNIQLTNDMKIVAYKSENKITNTGDKAWTKEGGLVSVWMLGCFNPTPTTTVFIPYKQDAEGTIVNDEYFGKIPADRLIKENGIIYFKIDGLYRSKLGLPASRATDICGSYDSSKGVLTILWCSLPETPSVYVNGQWGPQEDPFAGDVINSYNDGPVEDGSIMG
;
A
#
# COMPACT_ATOMS: atom_id res chain seq x y z
N MET A 1 40.46 -39.93 -30.89
CA MET A 1 39.14 -40.43 -30.51
C MET A 1 38.52 -39.42 -29.57
N LEU A 2 37.74 -38.48 -30.10
CA LEU A 2 37.01 -37.48 -29.31
C LEU A 2 35.58 -37.98 -29.08
N LYS A 3 35.18 -38.16 -27.84
CA LYS A 3 33.78 -38.46 -27.48
C LYS A 3 33.02 -37.15 -27.31
N SER A 4 32.06 -36.91 -28.22
CA SER A 4 31.08 -35.86 -28.15
C SER A 4 30.06 -36.13 -27.06
N THR A 5 29.96 -35.26 -26.05
CA THR A 5 28.91 -35.30 -25.04
C THR A 5 27.80 -34.35 -25.48
N LYS A 6 26.66 -34.92 -25.88
CA LYS A 6 25.44 -34.15 -26.20
C LYS A 6 24.80 -33.59 -24.93
N LEU A 7 24.74 -32.28 -24.82
CA LEU A 7 23.95 -31.57 -23.84
C LEU A 7 22.46 -31.75 -24.16
N LYS A 8 21.72 -32.36 -23.28
CA LYS A 8 20.25 -32.43 -23.37
C LYS A 8 19.67 -31.16 -22.76
N ASN A 9 19.11 -30.31 -23.61
CA ASN A 9 18.25 -29.22 -23.18
C ASN A 9 16.95 -29.81 -22.61
N THR A 10 16.77 -29.68 -21.30
CA THR A 10 15.50 -29.99 -20.66
C THR A 10 14.65 -28.71 -20.70
N LEU A 11 13.68 -28.68 -21.61
CA LEU A 11 12.61 -27.68 -21.59
C LEU A 11 11.79 -27.93 -20.32
N LEU A 12 11.81 -26.99 -19.40
CA LEU A 12 10.84 -26.95 -18.30
C LEU A 12 9.51 -26.45 -18.88
N VAL A 13 8.62 -27.37 -19.19
CA VAL A 13 7.22 -27.05 -19.51
C VAL A 13 6.54 -26.76 -18.17
N GLY A 14 6.17 -25.49 -17.95
CA GLY A 14 5.35 -25.10 -16.81
C GLY A 14 4.01 -25.85 -16.87
N ALA A 15 3.80 -26.72 -15.90
CA ALA A 15 2.52 -27.39 -15.73
C ALA A 15 1.50 -26.39 -15.21
N THR A 16 0.61 -25.92 -16.06
CA THR A 16 -0.63 -25.25 -15.66
C THR A 16 -1.49 -26.28 -14.91
N ALA A 17 -1.59 -26.16 -13.61
CA ALA A 17 -2.47 -26.99 -12.82
C ALA A 17 -3.93 -26.64 -13.16
N ILE A 18 -4.55 -27.44 -14.03
CA ILE A 18 -5.98 -27.39 -14.31
C ILE A 18 -6.67 -28.17 -13.18
N LEU A 19 -7.30 -27.43 -12.27
CA LEU A 19 -8.23 -28.01 -11.30
C LEU A 19 -9.55 -28.29 -12.03
N VAL A 20 -9.73 -29.51 -12.49
CA VAL A 20 -11.01 -29.99 -13.06
C VAL A 20 -11.95 -30.33 -11.92
N SER A 21 -12.87 -29.42 -11.58
CA SER A 21 -14.05 -29.69 -10.77
C SER A 21 -15.17 -30.23 -11.65
N CYS A 22 -15.63 -31.43 -11.38
CA CYS A 22 -16.79 -32.04 -12.04
C CYS A 22 -18.10 -31.37 -11.60
N GLY A 23 -18.62 -30.52 -12.45
CA GLY A 23 -19.93 -29.86 -12.32
C GLY A 23 -19.81 -28.45 -12.79
N GLY A 24 -20.12 -28.14 -14.04
CA GLY A 24 -20.30 -26.83 -14.70
C GLY A 24 -19.79 -25.55 -14.05
N GLN A 25 -18.74 -25.58 -13.26
CA GLN A 25 -18.12 -24.41 -12.65
C GLN A 25 -17.31 -23.68 -13.73
N LYS A 26 -17.64 -22.42 -13.92
CA LYS A 26 -16.90 -21.49 -14.76
C LYS A 26 -15.45 -21.43 -14.29
N GLU A 27 -14.50 -21.59 -15.17
CA GLU A 27 -13.07 -21.49 -14.84
C GLU A 27 -12.77 -20.08 -14.31
N ILE A 28 -12.26 -20.00 -13.08
CA ILE A 28 -11.93 -18.71 -12.43
C ILE A 28 -10.59 -18.23 -13.01
N LYS A 29 -10.61 -17.08 -13.67
CA LYS A 29 -9.45 -16.49 -14.32
C LYS A 29 -8.47 -15.93 -13.28
N MET A 30 -7.20 -16.33 -13.32
CA MET A 30 -6.13 -15.75 -12.52
C MET A 30 -6.06 -14.22 -12.71
N GLY A 31 -5.96 -13.47 -11.63
CA GLY A 31 -5.94 -12.00 -11.62
C GLY A 31 -7.35 -11.37 -11.66
N SER A 32 -8.43 -12.18 -11.60
CA SER A 32 -9.78 -11.67 -11.34
C SER A 32 -10.03 -11.55 -9.84
N TYR A 33 -11.01 -10.74 -9.49
CA TYR A 33 -11.47 -10.59 -8.10
C TYR A 33 -11.92 -11.94 -7.49
N ALA A 34 -12.65 -12.75 -8.25
CA ALA A 34 -13.06 -14.08 -7.81
C ALA A 34 -11.88 -15.01 -7.53
N TYR A 35 -10.79 -14.89 -8.30
CA TYR A 35 -9.57 -15.68 -8.04
C TYR A 35 -8.98 -15.34 -6.68
N ASP A 36 -8.84 -14.06 -6.36
CA ASP A 36 -8.30 -13.61 -5.10
C ASP A 36 -9.21 -13.96 -3.93
N ALA A 37 -10.52 -13.80 -4.10
CA ALA A 37 -11.52 -14.20 -3.13
C ALA A 37 -11.43 -15.70 -2.80
N GLN A 38 -11.33 -16.54 -3.83
CA GLN A 38 -11.19 -17.99 -3.66
C GLN A 38 -9.84 -18.35 -3.01
N PHE A 39 -8.75 -17.73 -3.46
CA PHE A 39 -7.42 -17.95 -2.89
C PHE A 39 -7.40 -17.67 -1.38
N LEU A 40 -7.94 -16.54 -0.94
CA LEU A 40 -7.99 -16.20 0.48
C LEU A 40 -8.84 -17.17 1.29
N LYS A 41 -10.01 -17.58 0.76
CA LYS A 41 -10.86 -18.61 1.39
C LYS A 41 -10.13 -19.95 1.55
N ASP A 42 -9.41 -20.38 0.52
CA ASP A 42 -8.67 -21.65 0.54
C ASP A 42 -7.54 -21.64 1.59
N HIS A 43 -7.08 -20.44 1.98
CA HIS A 43 -6.09 -20.23 3.06
C HIS A 43 -6.72 -19.88 4.41
N GLY A 44 -8.05 -20.00 4.56
CA GLY A 44 -8.74 -19.71 5.80
C GLY A 44 -8.75 -18.23 6.21
N ILE A 45 -8.54 -17.33 5.25
CA ILE A 45 -8.54 -15.89 5.49
C ILE A 45 -9.95 -15.35 5.25
N GLU A 46 -10.57 -14.91 6.33
CA GLU A 46 -11.91 -14.30 6.29
C GLU A 46 -11.83 -12.85 5.84
N TYR A 47 -12.76 -12.43 5.01
CA TYR A 47 -12.88 -11.05 4.54
C TYR A 47 -14.34 -10.57 4.54
N THR A 48 -14.50 -9.27 4.54
CA THR A 48 -15.77 -8.57 4.32
C THR A 48 -15.75 -7.95 2.95
N GLU A 49 -16.85 -8.05 2.21
CA GLU A 49 -17.03 -7.33 0.94
C GLU A 49 -17.97 -6.14 1.15
N LEU A 50 -17.55 -4.96 0.68
CA LEU A 50 -18.41 -3.83 0.45
C LEU A 50 -18.77 -3.84 -1.03
N VAL A 51 -20.06 -3.83 -1.35
CA VAL A 51 -20.54 -4.11 -2.72
C VAL A 51 -21.59 -3.09 -3.14
N SER A 52 -21.42 -2.50 -4.33
CA SER A 52 -22.41 -1.61 -4.93
C SER A 52 -23.72 -2.34 -5.24
N ALA A 53 -24.81 -1.59 -5.35
CA ALA A 53 -26.13 -2.17 -5.58
C ALA A 53 -26.25 -2.97 -6.88
N ASP A 54 -25.43 -2.66 -7.89
CA ASP A 54 -25.36 -3.39 -9.17
C ASP A 54 -24.37 -4.56 -9.14
N GLY A 55 -23.62 -4.74 -8.03
CA GLY A 55 -22.65 -5.80 -7.84
C GLY A 55 -21.33 -5.61 -8.59
N ASN A 56 -21.13 -4.49 -9.29
CA ASN A 56 -19.95 -4.27 -10.12
C ASN A 56 -18.76 -3.72 -9.33
N SER A 57 -18.99 -2.75 -8.43
CA SER A 57 -17.95 -2.21 -7.57
C SER A 57 -17.83 -3.04 -6.31
N LYS A 58 -16.66 -3.63 -6.08
CA LYS A 58 -16.36 -4.47 -4.93
C LYS A 58 -15.09 -4.03 -4.23
N VAL A 59 -15.14 -3.97 -2.91
CA VAL A 59 -14.01 -3.68 -2.04
C VAL A 59 -13.87 -4.79 -1.03
N MET A 60 -12.74 -5.48 -1.02
CA MET A 60 -12.44 -6.58 -0.10
C MET A 60 -11.66 -6.07 1.09
N VAL A 61 -12.22 -6.17 2.27
CA VAL A 61 -11.60 -5.73 3.53
C VAL A 61 -11.31 -6.94 4.42
N ILE A 62 -10.09 -7.02 4.98
CA ILE A 62 -9.69 -8.10 5.87
C ILE A 62 -9.62 -7.58 7.31
N PRO A 63 -10.60 -7.93 8.16
CA PRO A 63 -10.65 -7.46 9.55
C PRO A 63 -9.44 -7.90 10.37
N ALA A 64 -8.98 -9.14 10.18
CA ALA A 64 -7.83 -9.69 10.90
C ALA A 64 -6.51 -8.96 10.60
N TRP A 65 -6.43 -8.23 9.47
CA TRP A 65 -5.25 -7.48 9.05
C TRP A 65 -5.48 -5.96 9.14
N GLN A 66 -5.92 -5.48 10.31
CA GLN A 66 -6.12 -4.06 10.65
C GLN A 66 -7.15 -3.35 9.74
N GLY A 67 -8.17 -4.08 9.25
CA GLY A 67 -9.13 -3.53 8.29
C GLY A 67 -8.49 -3.18 6.95
N ARG A 68 -7.49 -3.93 6.52
CA ARG A 68 -6.78 -3.76 5.26
C ARG A 68 -7.73 -3.93 4.08
N VAL A 69 -7.73 -2.97 3.15
CA VAL A 69 -8.32 -3.18 1.83
C VAL A 69 -7.36 -4.06 1.04
N MET A 70 -7.76 -5.29 0.77
CA MET A 70 -6.89 -6.25 0.12
C MET A 70 -6.86 -6.05 -1.39
N THR A 71 -8.02 -5.91 -1.97
CA THR A 71 -8.18 -5.63 -3.40
C THR A 71 -9.57 -5.07 -3.71
N THR A 72 -9.71 -4.47 -4.88
CA THR A 72 -10.97 -3.98 -5.41
C THR A 72 -11.21 -4.47 -6.83
N SER A 73 -12.46 -4.37 -7.29
CA SER A 73 -12.83 -4.59 -8.68
C SER A 73 -13.92 -3.63 -9.13
N ALA A 74 -13.82 -3.14 -10.35
CA ALA A 74 -14.83 -2.30 -11.00
C ALA A 74 -15.78 -3.08 -11.91
N SER A 75 -15.74 -4.43 -11.90
CA SER A 75 -16.52 -5.28 -12.80
C SER A 75 -16.97 -6.59 -12.14
N GLY A 76 -17.21 -6.54 -10.83
CA GLY A 76 -17.64 -7.70 -10.08
C GLY A 76 -16.60 -8.81 -10.00
N ASP A 77 -17.05 -10.04 -9.86
CA ASP A 77 -16.20 -11.21 -9.64
C ASP A 77 -15.25 -11.50 -10.81
N GLU A 78 -15.70 -11.27 -12.04
CA GLU A 78 -14.93 -11.53 -13.25
C GLU A 78 -14.00 -10.37 -13.62
N GLY A 79 -14.14 -9.22 -12.96
CA GLY A 79 -13.30 -8.05 -13.16
C GLY A 79 -11.87 -8.24 -12.69
N ASP A 80 -10.98 -7.42 -13.22
CA ASP A 80 -9.59 -7.37 -12.76
C ASP A 80 -9.54 -7.05 -11.26
N SER A 81 -8.61 -7.68 -10.57
CA SER A 81 -8.24 -7.41 -9.19
C SER A 81 -7.10 -6.39 -9.18
N TYR A 82 -7.28 -5.26 -8.51
CA TYR A 82 -6.33 -4.16 -8.60
C TYR A 82 -5.23 -4.21 -7.54
N GLY A 83 -5.54 -4.69 -6.34
CA GLY A 83 -4.58 -4.83 -5.25
C GLY A 83 -3.56 -5.93 -5.51
N TRP A 84 -2.30 -5.69 -5.11
CA TRP A 84 -1.29 -6.73 -5.15
C TRP A 84 -1.39 -7.63 -3.91
N ILE A 85 -1.42 -8.94 -4.13
CA ILE A 85 -1.47 -9.98 -3.10
C ILE A 85 -0.19 -10.82 -3.15
N ASN A 86 0.48 -10.97 -2.01
CA ASN A 86 1.66 -11.83 -1.93
C ASN A 86 1.26 -13.30 -1.77
N TYR A 87 0.83 -13.91 -2.87
CA TYR A 87 0.43 -15.31 -2.90
C TYR A 87 1.52 -16.25 -2.38
N ARG A 88 2.79 -15.95 -2.69
CA ARG A 88 3.92 -16.77 -2.23
C ARG A 88 4.00 -16.79 -0.72
N PHE A 89 3.99 -15.63 -0.09
CA PHE A 89 4.07 -15.50 1.36
C PHE A 89 2.87 -16.18 2.05
N ILE A 90 1.65 -15.93 1.55
CA ILE A 90 0.43 -16.53 2.10
C ILE A 90 0.43 -18.06 1.94
N ASN A 91 0.89 -18.60 0.80
CA ASN A 91 1.03 -20.04 0.57
C ASN A 91 2.01 -20.72 1.54
N GLU A 92 3.02 -20.00 2.04
CA GLU A 92 3.94 -20.57 3.03
C GLU A 92 3.26 -20.84 4.37
N GLY A 93 2.13 -20.19 4.65
CA GLY A 93 1.34 -20.39 5.87
C GLY A 93 2.09 -20.04 7.17
N LYS A 94 3.16 -19.25 7.06
CA LYS A 94 3.99 -18.85 8.19
C LYS A 94 3.64 -17.44 8.65
N VAL A 95 3.65 -17.23 9.95
CA VAL A 95 3.59 -15.92 10.56
C VAL A 95 5.00 -15.55 11.03
N SER A 96 5.55 -14.48 10.45
CA SER A 96 6.83 -13.92 10.87
C SER A 96 6.64 -13.03 12.09
N SER A 97 7.56 -13.10 13.06
CA SER A 97 7.60 -12.18 14.20
C SER A 97 8.16 -10.81 13.85
N GLN A 98 8.77 -10.66 12.68
CA GLN A 98 9.39 -9.43 12.22
C GLN A 98 8.43 -8.59 11.38
N PHE A 99 7.88 -9.20 10.33
CA PHE A 99 6.96 -8.57 9.39
C PHE A 99 6.27 -9.61 8.51
N ASN A 100 4.99 -9.35 8.17
CA ASN A 100 4.18 -10.22 7.31
C ASN A 100 3.76 -9.45 6.05
N PRO A 101 4.54 -9.54 4.94
CA PRO A 101 4.32 -8.79 3.70
C PRO A 101 3.21 -9.44 2.85
N VAL A 102 1.98 -9.43 3.33
CA VAL A 102 0.83 -10.06 2.63
C VAL A 102 0.34 -9.25 1.42
N GLY A 103 0.76 -7.98 1.29
CA GLY A 103 0.28 -7.06 0.25
C GLY A 103 -0.94 -6.27 0.69
N GLY A 104 -1.79 -5.91 -0.26
CA GLY A 104 -3.03 -5.17 -0.07
C GLY A 104 -3.02 -3.79 -0.72
N GLU A 105 -4.17 -3.43 -1.27
CA GLU A 105 -4.40 -2.18 -1.99
C GLU A 105 -4.30 -0.95 -1.08
N GLU A 106 -4.68 -1.11 0.21
CA GLU A 106 -4.47 -0.07 1.22
C GLU A 106 -4.27 -0.68 2.60
N ARG A 107 -3.21 -0.28 3.26
CA ARG A 107 -2.86 -0.70 4.62
C ARG A 107 -2.69 0.51 5.54
N PHE A 108 -3.30 0.45 6.72
CA PHE A 108 -3.03 1.40 7.81
C PHE A 108 -1.64 1.14 8.41
N TRP A 109 -0.89 2.21 8.60
CA TRP A 109 0.44 2.17 9.15
C TRP A 109 0.73 3.38 10.03
N LEU A 110 1.68 3.27 10.94
CA LEU A 110 2.15 4.38 11.75
C LEU A 110 3.65 4.59 11.54
N GLY A 111 4.05 5.85 11.44
CA GLY A 111 5.44 6.27 11.43
C GLY A 111 5.86 6.99 12.70
N PRO A 112 7.18 7.17 12.92
CA PRO A 112 8.28 6.88 12.00
C PRO A 112 8.77 5.43 12.04
N GLU A 113 9.19 4.91 10.88
CA GLU A 113 9.83 3.58 10.80
C GLU A 113 11.30 3.61 11.24
N GLY A 114 12.02 4.70 11.01
CA GLY A 114 13.42 4.86 11.34
C GLY A 114 13.69 6.11 12.15
N GLY A 115 14.98 6.37 12.39
CA GLY A 115 15.44 7.50 13.17
C GLY A 115 15.25 7.32 14.67
N ARG A 116 15.65 8.33 15.44
CA ARG A 116 15.66 8.28 16.92
C ARG A 116 14.29 8.05 17.56
N PHE A 117 13.21 8.35 16.87
CA PHE A 117 11.84 8.19 17.37
C PHE A 117 11.09 7.00 16.73
N SER A 118 11.82 6.09 16.08
CA SER A 118 11.22 4.92 15.43
C SER A 118 10.31 4.12 16.36
N LEU A 119 9.17 3.69 15.85
CA LEU A 119 8.24 2.76 16.52
C LEU A 119 8.63 1.29 16.28
N TYR A 120 9.64 1.01 15.44
CA TYR A 120 10.00 -0.31 14.93
C TYR A 120 11.31 -0.85 15.52
N PHE A 121 12.04 -0.01 16.28
CA PHE A 121 13.26 -0.41 16.97
C PHE A 121 13.08 -0.21 18.47
N LYS A 122 13.64 -1.12 19.25
CA LYS A 122 13.69 -0.96 20.70
C LYS A 122 14.73 0.09 21.08
N GLU A 123 14.56 0.66 22.26
CA GLU A 123 15.50 1.62 22.83
C GLU A 123 16.93 1.04 22.86
N GLY A 124 17.89 1.82 22.34
CA GLY A 124 19.31 1.45 22.31
C GLY A 124 19.71 0.41 21.26
N GLN A 125 18.80 -0.09 20.44
CA GLN A 125 19.15 -1.01 19.36
C GLN A 125 19.73 -0.27 18.15
N GLU A 126 20.69 -0.92 17.48
CA GLU A 126 21.17 -0.51 16.17
C GLU A 126 20.05 -0.63 15.13
N GLN A 127 19.92 0.38 14.26
CA GLN A 127 18.88 0.40 13.23
C GLN A 127 19.35 -0.34 11.96
N VAL A 128 19.41 -1.65 12.07
CA VAL A 128 19.63 -2.60 10.99
C VAL A 128 18.39 -3.45 10.78
N TYR A 129 18.23 -4.05 9.60
CA TYR A 129 17.03 -4.80 9.23
C TYR A 129 16.69 -5.93 10.23
N ASP A 130 17.68 -6.64 10.76
CA ASP A 130 17.46 -7.74 11.71
C ASP A 130 16.83 -7.30 13.04
N ASN A 131 16.98 -6.01 13.39
CA ASN A 131 16.40 -5.42 14.58
C ASN A 131 15.07 -4.70 14.32
N TRP A 132 14.72 -4.48 13.06
CA TRP A 132 13.48 -3.82 12.67
C TRP A 132 12.32 -4.80 12.83
N ILE A 133 11.36 -4.46 13.69
CA ILE A 133 10.19 -5.31 13.98
C ILE A 133 8.95 -4.44 13.89
N VAL A 134 8.01 -4.87 13.07
CA VAL A 134 6.71 -4.20 12.96
C VAL A 134 5.92 -4.41 14.26
N PRO A 135 5.41 -3.34 14.89
CA PRO A 135 4.56 -3.48 16.06
C PRO A 135 3.36 -4.40 15.77
N PRO A 136 3.03 -5.38 16.64
CA PRO A 136 1.95 -6.34 16.39
C PRO A 136 0.61 -5.70 16.04
N VAL A 137 0.30 -4.54 16.62
CA VAL A 137 -0.93 -3.78 16.31
C VAL A 137 -1.01 -3.33 14.85
N LEU A 138 0.11 -3.24 14.15
CA LEU A 138 0.17 -2.86 12.74
C LEU A 138 0.32 -4.06 11.79
N ASP A 139 0.49 -5.28 12.32
CA ASP A 139 0.80 -6.45 11.50
C ASP A 139 -0.05 -7.68 11.83
N THR A 140 -0.04 -8.14 13.08
CA THR A 140 -0.63 -9.43 13.48
C THR A 140 -1.85 -9.33 14.39
N GLU A 141 -2.13 -8.16 14.96
CA GLU A 141 -3.31 -7.96 15.80
C GLU A 141 -4.47 -7.42 14.98
N ALA A 142 -5.64 -8.03 15.10
CA ALA A 142 -6.87 -7.51 14.51
C ALA A 142 -7.33 -6.23 15.20
N PHE A 143 -8.02 -5.38 14.44
CA PHE A 143 -8.82 -4.28 15.01
C PHE A 143 -10.24 -4.77 15.31
N ASP A 144 -10.88 -4.18 16.32
CA ASP A 144 -12.25 -4.51 16.72
C ASP A 144 -13.26 -3.87 15.76
N ILE A 145 -14.16 -4.66 15.18
CA ILE A 145 -15.26 -4.15 14.37
C ILE A 145 -16.27 -3.45 15.29
N LYS A 146 -16.56 -2.19 15.05
CA LYS A 146 -17.59 -1.41 15.78
C LYS A 146 -18.91 -1.36 15.05
N SER A 147 -18.89 -1.28 13.74
CA SER A 147 -20.09 -1.30 12.90
C SER A 147 -19.73 -1.81 11.51
N GLN A 148 -20.70 -2.43 10.87
CA GLN A 148 -20.56 -2.95 9.51
C GLN A 148 -21.91 -3.00 8.84
N ASP A 149 -21.95 -2.60 7.56
CA ASP A 149 -23.06 -2.82 6.64
C ASP A 149 -22.51 -3.17 5.23
N ASN A 150 -23.36 -3.15 4.21
CA ASN A 150 -22.95 -3.50 2.84
C ASN A 150 -22.02 -2.47 2.17
N SER A 151 -21.94 -1.28 2.70
CA SER A 151 -21.20 -0.15 2.11
C SER A 151 -20.08 0.38 3.00
N SER A 152 -20.04 0.00 4.28
CA SER A 152 -19.08 0.56 5.22
C SER A 152 -18.73 -0.42 6.33
N ILE A 153 -17.47 -0.34 6.78
CA ILE A 153 -17.00 -1.07 7.96
C ILE A 153 -16.09 -0.16 8.80
N ARG A 154 -16.34 -0.09 10.11
CA ARG A 154 -15.59 0.71 11.06
C ARG A 154 -14.89 -0.16 12.08
N PHE A 155 -13.63 0.12 12.29
CA PHE A 155 -12.74 -0.53 13.23
C PHE A 155 -12.26 0.43 14.31
N VAL A 156 -11.97 -0.11 15.49
CA VAL A 156 -11.24 0.62 16.53
C VAL A 156 -10.19 -0.29 17.17
N LYS A 157 -9.14 0.34 17.71
CA LYS A 157 -8.12 -0.37 18.48
C LYS A 157 -7.51 0.59 19.51
N ASP A 158 -7.56 0.22 20.78
CA ASP A 158 -6.74 0.86 21.80
C ASP A 158 -5.37 0.18 21.83
N THR A 159 -4.32 0.97 21.85
CA THR A 159 -2.95 0.46 21.85
C THR A 159 -1.98 1.36 22.57
N ARG A 160 -0.85 0.77 22.95
CA ARG A 160 0.30 1.45 23.54
C ARG A 160 1.55 1.09 22.75
N LEU A 161 2.26 2.11 22.26
CA LEU A 161 3.53 1.95 21.55
C LEU A 161 4.61 2.73 22.28
N THR A 162 5.83 2.20 22.27
CA THR A 162 7.02 2.89 22.80
C THR A 162 8.03 3.04 21.69
N ASN A 163 8.51 4.26 21.47
CA ASN A 163 9.50 4.53 20.43
C ASN A 163 10.94 4.22 20.89
N ALA A 164 11.89 4.27 19.98
CA ALA A 164 13.30 4.00 20.23
C ALA A 164 13.98 4.98 21.22
N SER A 165 13.34 6.09 21.55
CA SER A 165 13.78 7.03 22.60
C SER A 165 13.10 6.78 23.97
N GLY A 166 12.33 5.70 24.11
CA GLY A 166 11.65 5.34 25.36
C GLY A 166 10.36 6.12 25.63
N THR A 167 9.89 6.96 24.70
CA THR A 167 8.60 7.65 24.84
C THR A 167 7.46 6.70 24.52
N THR A 168 6.48 6.65 25.43
CA THR A 168 5.28 5.80 25.28
C THR A 168 4.09 6.63 24.83
N PHE A 169 3.33 6.09 23.88
CA PHE A 169 2.14 6.66 23.28
C PHE A 169 0.94 5.74 23.56
N ASP A 170 0.03 6.19 24.43
CA ASP A 170 -1.28 5.58 24.58
C ASP A 170 -2.20 6.20 23.54
N MET A 171 -2.84 5.37 22.71
CA MET A 171 -3.68 5.88 21.64
C MET A 171 -4.86 4.97 21.31
N ASN A 172 -5.92 5.60 20.81
CA ASN A 172 -7.02 4.95 20.14
C ASN A 172 -6.87 5.16 18.63
N ILE A 173 -6.96 4.09 17.87
CA ILE A 173 -7.03 4.08 16.42
C ILE A 173 -8.49 3.87 16.03
N ASP A 174 -9.03 4.73 15.17
CA ASP A 174 -10.39 4.65 14.62
C ASP A 174 -10.28 4.71 13.10
N ARG A 175 -10.69 3.64 12.43
CA ARG A 175 -10.58 3.47 10.98
C ARG A 175 -11.92 3.09 10.39
N THR A 176 -12.36 3.82 9.38
CA THR A 176 -13.56 3.48 8.61
C THR A 176 -13.20 3.32 7.14
N VAL A 177 -13.67 2.25 6.51
CA VAL A 177 -13.59 2.05 5.06
C VAL A 177 -15.02 2.06 4.53
N SER A 178 -15.30 2.91 3.54
CA SER A 178 -16.62 3.07 2.94
C SER A 178 -16.52 3.01 1.42
N LEU A 179 -17.37 2.21 0.79
CA LEU A 179 -17.55 2.20 -0.65
C LEU A 179 -18.18 3.52 -1.07
N MET A 180 -17.73 4.10 -2.16
CA MET A 180 -18.28 5.30 -2.78
C MET A 180 -19.06 4.92 -4.03
N ASP A 181 -20.18 5.59 -4.27
CA ASP A 181 -20.89 5.45 -5.52
C ASP A 181 -20.34 6.37 -6.63
N ALA A 182 -20.73 6.10 -7.88
CA ALA A 182 -20.24 6.86 -9.01
C ALA A 182 -20.65 8.35 -8.97
N GLY A 183 -21.78 8.68 -8.35
CA GLY A 183 -22.22 10.06 -8.17
C GLY A 183 -21.37 10.83 -7.17
N GLU A 184 -21.01 10.19 -6.05
CA GLU A 184 -20.06 10.72 -5.06
C GLU A 184 -18.70 10.97 -5.70
N VAL A 185 -18.17 10.00 -6.46
CA VAL A 185 -16.89 10.16 -7.18
C VAL A 185 -16.94 11.34 -8.16
N ALA A 186 -18.01 11.43 -8.96
CA ALA A 186 -18.18 12.53 -9.91
C ALA A 186 -18.23 13.90 -9.23
N ALA A 187 -18.89 13.99 -8.07
CA ALA A 187 -19.01 15.22 -7.30
C ALA A 187 -17.68 15.60 -6.62
N ASP A 188 -17.01 14.66 -5.94
CA ASP A 188 -15.79 14.93 -5.17
C ASP A 188 -14.61 15.33 -6.08
N PHE A 189 -14.51 14.71 -7.27
CA PHE A 189 -13.46 15.04 -8.23
C PHE A 189 -13.87 16.06 -9.30
N ASN A 190 -15.12 16.53 -9.28
CA ASN A 190 -15.68 17.44 -10.29
C ASN A 190 -15.43 16.96 -11.72
N ILE A 191 -15.71 15.67 -11.99
CA ILE A 191 -15.53 15.03 -13.28
C ILE A 191 -16.86 14.55 -13.87
N GLN A 192 -16.90 14.40 -15.19
CA GLN A 192 -18.01 13.76 -15.88
C GLN A 192 -17.66 12.31 -16.17
N LEU A 193 -18.47 11.40 -15.65
CA LEU A 193 -18.33 9.97 -15.92
C LEU A 193 -19.18 9.60 -17.14
N THR A 194 -18.63 8.81 -18.03
CA THR A 194 -19.36 8.24 -19.17
C THR A 194 -19.86 6.84 -18.85
N ASN A 195 -20.92 6.40 -19.53
CA ASN A 195 -21.58 5.12 -19.23
C ASN A 195 -20.73 3.88 -19.50
N ASP A 196 -19.63 4.01 -20.23
CA ASP A 196 -18.67 2.94 -20.55
C ASP A 196 -17.52 2.85 -19.53
N MET A 197 -17.38 3.85 -18.66
CA MET A 197 -16.42 3.81 -17.54
C MET A 197 -16.86 2.81 -16.48
N LYS A 198 -15.95 1.94 -16.10
CA LYS A 198 -16.11 1.03 -14.96
C LYS A 198 -15.35 1.62 -13.80
N ILE A 199 -16.02 1.74 -12.66
CA ILE A 199 -15.49 2.47 -11.52
C ILE A 199 -15.62 1.62 -10.27
N VAL A 200 -14.59 1.60 -9.47
CA VAL A 200 -14.62 1.25 -8.05
C VAL A 200 -13.91 2.36 -7.29
N ALA A 201 -14.51 2.83 -6.23
CA ALA A 201 -13.90 3.81 -5.36
C ALA A 201 -14.29 3.52 -3.90
N TYR A 202 -13.38 3.81 -3.01
CA TYR A 202 -13.63 3.77 -1.58
C TYR A 202 -12.92 4.91 -0.89
N LYS A 203 -13.42 5.26 0.27
CA LYS A 203 -12.84 6.24 1.16
C LYS A 203 -12.41 5.56 2.45
N SER A 204 -11.19 5.82 2.90
CA SER A 204 -10.75 5.44 4.24
C SER A 204 -10.58 6.69 5.12
N GLU A 205 -11.20 6.66 6.27
CA GLU A 205 -11.04 7.68 7.31
C GLU A 205 -10.23 7.07 8.46
N ASN A 206 -9.07 7.67 8.73
CA ASN A 206 -8.13 7.15 9.71
C ASN A 206 -7.82 8.23 10.74
N LYS A 207 -8.05 7.93 12.01
CA LYS A 207 -7.85 8.85 13.12
C LYS A 207 -7.08 8.17 14.22
N ILE A 208 -6.06 8.85 14.73
CA ILE A 208 -5.41 8.51 15.99
C ILE A 208 -5.75 9.56 17.04
N THR A 209 -6.05 9.13 18.25
CA THR A 209 -6.37 9.99 19.37
C THR A 209 -5.44 9.65 20.52
N ASN A 210 -4.74 10.63 21.06
CA ASN A 210 -3.97 10.47 22.29
C ASN A 210 -4.94 10.19 23.44
N THR A 211 -4.85 9.02 24.06
CA THR A 211 -5.66 8.60 25.20
C THR A 211 -4.87 8.60 26.51
N GLY A 212 -3.57 8.94 26.46
CA GLY A 212 -2.73 9.11 27.64
C GLY A 212 -2.96 10.45 28.35
N ASP A 213 -2.34 10.56 29.50
CA ASP A 213 -2.41 11.77 30.35
C ASP A 213 -1.37 12.85 29.99
N LYS A 214 -0.48 12.55 29.04
CA LYS A 214 0.59 13.46 28.60
C LYS A 214 0.40 13.88 27.14
N ALA A 215 0.68 15.15 26.87
CA ALA A 215 0.76 15.63 25.49
C ALA A 215 1.93 14.97 24.74
N TRP A 216 1.72 14.67 23.47
CA TRP A 216 2.82 14.28 22.57
C TRP A 216 3.59 15.54 22.17
N THR A 217 4.90 15.50 22.30
CA THR A 217 5.78 16.64 22.02
C THR A 217 6.88 16.27 21.03
N LYS A 218 7.47 17.28 20.38
CA LYS A 218 8.59 17.04 19.45
C LYS A 218 9.82 16.45 20.15
N GLU A 219 10.03 16.78 21.43
CA GLU A 219 11.16 16.29 22.22
C GLU A 219 11.05 14.79 22.50
N GLY A 220 9.83 14.30 22.72
CA GLY A 220 9.55 12.88 22.92
C GLY A 220 9.32 12.10 21.62
N GLY A 221 9.18 12.82 20.51
CA GLY A 221 8.76 12.28 19.22
C GLY A 221 7.27 12.38 18.99
N LEU A 222 6.86 12.29 17.75
CA LEU A 222 5.48 12.33 17.29
C LEU A 222 5.17 11.10 16.44
N VAL A 223 3.89 10.74 16.37
CA VAL A 223 3.39 9.64 15.56
C VAL A 223 2.67 10.20 14.34
N SER A 224 2.90 9.62 13.17
CA SER A 224 2.17 9.93 11.94
C SER A 224 1.31 8.76 11.48
N VAL A 225 0.15 9.04 10.90
CA VAL A 225 -0.59 8.06 10.11
C VAL A 225 0.03 8.01 8.72
N TRP A 226 0.34 6.80 8.27
CA TRP A 226 0.87 6.56 6.95
C TRP A 226 0.06 5.47 6.25
N MET A 227 -0.54 5.81 5.12
CA MET A 227 -1.30 4.85 4.33
C MET A 227 -0.41 4.30 3.23
N LEU A 228 -0.33 2.98 3.13
CA LEU A 228 0.50 2.29 2.15
C LEU A 228 -0.38 1.43 1.25
N GLY A 229 -0.27 1.64 -0.07
CA GLY A 229 -0.97 0.85 -1.08
C GLY A 229 -0.02 0.05 -1.96
N CYS A 230 -0.38 -1.21 -2.24
CA CYS A 230 0.33 -2.08 -3.18
C CYS A 230 -0.60 -2.47 -4.32
N PHE A 231 -0.19 -2.13 -5.54
CA PHE A 231 -0.94 -2.42 -6.77
C PHE A 231 -0.13 -3.33 -7.68
N ASN A 232 -0.83 -4.08 -8.54
CA ASN A 232 -0.18 -4.94 -9.52
C ASN A 232 0.53 -4.09 -10.60
N PRO A 233 1.86 -4.18 -10.75
CA PRO A 233 2.59 -3.43 -11.75
C PRO A 233 2.41 -4.04 -13.15
N THR A 234 2.55 -3.20 -14.20
CA THR A 234 2.73 -3.66 -15.58
C THR A 234 3.89 -2.91 -16.22
N PRO A 235 4.45 -3.39 -17.34
CA PRO A 235 5.51 -2.67 -18.05
C PRO A 235 5.14 -1.25 -18.48
N THR A 236 3.84 -0.94 -18.56
CA THR A 236 3.30 0.35 -19.04
C THR A 236 2.72 1.23 -17.94
N THR A 237 2.82 0.81 -16.67
CA THR A 237 2.33 1.60 -15.54
C THR A 237 3.23 2.80 -15.29
N THR A 238 2.63 3.98 -15.26
CA THR A 238 3.29 5.24 -14.91
C THR A 238 2.52 5.94 -13.80
N VAL A 239 3.19 6.25 -12.72
CA VAL A 239 2.66 7.13 -11.67
C VAL A 239 2.79 8.59 -12.11
N PHE A 240 1.78 9.39 -11.83
CA PHE A 240 1.79 10.84 -11.99
C PHE A 240 1.53 11.52 -10.64
N ILE A 241 2.36 12.52 -10.32
CA ILE A 241 2.25 13.28 -9.08
C ILE A 241 2.35 14.75 -9.42
N PRO A 242 1.24 15.49 -9.44
CA PRO A 242 1.27 16.95 -9.55
C PRO A 242 2.01 17.56 -8.35
N TYR A 243 2.73 18.67 -8.59
CA TYR A 243 3.43 19.37 -7.52
C TYR A 243 3.32 20.90 -7.66
N LYS A 244 3.40 21.60 -6.53
CA LYS A 244 3.40 23.06 -6.48
C LYS A 244 4.70 23.59 -7.06
N GLN A 245 4.63 24.33 -8.18
CA GLN A 245 5.80 24.80 -8.92
C GLN A 245 6.48 26.01 -8.26
N ASP A 246 5.72 26.85 -7.60
CA ASP A 246 6.14 28.13 -6.95
C ASP A 246 6.74 27.95 -5.56
N ALA A 247 6.76 26.74 -5.02
CA ALA A 247 7.46 26.49 -3.77
C ALA A 247 8.98 26.44 -3.98
N GLU A 248 9.75 26.84 -2.97
CA GLU A 248 11.20 26.76 -2.98
C GLU A 248 11.72 25.37 -2.55
N GLY A 249 12.99 25.11 -2.82
CA GLY A 249 13.71 23.90 -2.42
C GLY A 249 13.48 22.71 -3.33
N THR A 250 13.79 21.52 -2.79
CA THR A 250 13.73 20.25 -3.53
C THR A 250 12.34 19.97 -4.04
N ILE A 251 12.22 19.57 -5.31
CA ILE A 251 10.94 19.16 -5.90
C ILE A 251 10.57 17.76 -5.41
N VAL A 252 11.51 16.83 -5.43
CA VAL A 252 11.32 15.43 -5.10
C VAL A 252 12.61 14.84 -4.54
N ASN A 253 12.51 14.05 -3.48
CA ASN A 253 13.57 13.21 -2.97
C ASN A 253 13.57 11.90 -3.77
N ASP A 254 14.62 11.60 -4.51
CA ASP A 254 14.71 10.50 -5.46
C ASP A 254 16.00 9.68 -5.32
N GLU A 255 16.55 9.64 -4.09
CA GLU A 255 17.84 9.00 -3.78
C GLU A 255 17.75 7.96 -2.64
N TYR A 256 16.56 7.49 -2.26
CA TYR A 256 16.39 6.53 -1.15
C TYR A 256 17.16 5.22 -1.34
N PHE A 257 17.16 4.69 -2.57
CA PHE A 257 17.86 3.46 -2.96
C PHE A 257 18.87 3.73 -4.08
N GLY A 258 19.49 4.91 -4.06
CA GLY A 258 20.27 5.47 -5.15
C GLY A 258 19.43 6.35 -6.07
N LYS A 259 20.10 7.17 -6.86
CA LYS A 259 19.46 8.13 -7.78
C LYS A 259 18.61 7.41 -8.81
N ILE A 260 17.35 7.82 -8.93
CA ILE A 260 16.45 7.28 -9.95
C ILE A 260 16.93 7.71 -11.33
N PRO A 261 17.10 6.78 -12.30
CA PRO A 261 17.50 7.12 -13.67
C PRO A 261 16.52 8.06 -14.37
N ALA A 262 17.05 8.94 -15.24
CA ALA A 262 16.26 9.97 -15.91
C ALA A 262 15.20 9.44 -16.89
N ASP A 263 15.36 8.21 -17.38
CA ASP A 263 14.36 7.52 -18.21
C ASP A 263 13.20 6.92 -17.39
N ARG A 264 13.32 6.90 -16.07
CA ARG A 264 12.29 6.40 -15.14
C ARG A 264 11.59 7.49 -14.34
N LEU A 265 12.19 8.68 -14.25
CA LEU A 265 11.66 9.82 -13.50
C LEU A 265 11.77 11.11 -14.33
N ILE A 266 10.63 11.59 -14.80
CA ILE A 266 10.52 12.81 -15.61
C ILE A 266 9.76 13.86 -14.79
N LYS A 267 10.25 15.10 -14.79
CA LYS A 267 9.60 16.26 -14.16
C LYS A 267 9.27 17.26 -15.26
N GLU A 268 8.01 17.38 -15.59
CA GLU A 268 7.56 18.23 -16.69
C GLU A 268 6.20 18.88 -16.38
N ASN A 269 6.06 20.15 -16.69
CA ASN A 269 4.80 20.92 -16.59
C ASN A 269 4.11 20.82 -15.21
N GLY A 270 4.87 20.75 -14.11
CA GLY A 270 4.32 20.65 -12.76
C GLY A 270 3.84 19.26 -12.37
N ILE A 271 4.22 18.24 -13.14
CA ILE A 271 3.90 16.83 -12.88
C ILE A 271 5.18 16.02 -12.86
N ILE A 272 5.30 15.13 -11.89
CA ILE A 272 6.29 14.07 -11.85
C ILE A 272 5.67 12.84 -12.49
N TYR A 273 6.35 12.26 -13.47
CA TYR A 273 6.05 10.97 -14.06
C TYR A 273 7.10 9.97 -13.61
N PHE A 274 6.64 8.88 -12.99
CA PHE A 274 7.51 7.86 -12.45
C PHE A 274 7.10 6.49 -12.97
N LYS A 275 8.03 5.79 -13.63
CA LYS A 275 7.80 4.45 -14.19
C LYS A 275 7.78 3.41 -13.10
N ILE A 276 6.65 2.72 -12.94
CA ILE A 276 6.43 1.63 -11.99
C ILE A 276 6.13 0.35 -12.75
N ASP A 277 7.15 -0.44 -13.02
CA ASP A 277 7.08 -1.68 -13.78
C ASP A 277 7.45 -2.94 -12.94
N GLY A 278 7.77 -2.76 -11.65
CA GLY A 278 8.20 -3.84 -10.77
C GLY A 278 9.61 -4.39 -11.09
N LEU A 279 10.39 -3.72 -11.92
CA LEU A 279 11.70 -4.24 -12.41
C LEU A 279 12.92 -3.49 -11.88
N TYR A 280 12.73 -2.38 -11.18
CA TYR A 280 13.83 -1.55 -10.70
C TYR A 280 13.49 -0.94 -9.36
N ARG A 281 14.16 -1.40 -8.30
CA ARG A 281 13.90 -0.91 -6.94
C ARG A 281 14.23 0.57 -6.83
N SER A 282 13.21 1.38 -6.58
CA SER A 282 13.34 2.83 -6.46
C SER A 282 12.20 3.41 -5.64
N LYS A 283 12.47 4.49 -4.94
CA LYS A 283 11.48 5.23 -4.14
C LYS A 283 11.72 6.72 -4.33
N LEU A 284 10.63 7.45 -4.43
CA LEU A 284 10.63 8.90 -4.36
C LEU A 284 9.72 9.40 -3.23
N GLY A 285 9.96 10.64 -2.82
CA GLY A 285 9.13 11.32 -1.83
C GLY A 285 8.99 12.81 -2.14
N LEU A 286 7.82 13.37 -1.88
CA LEU A 286 7.57 14.81 -2.03
C LEU A 286 7.42 15.45 -0.65
N PRO A 287 8.18 16.56 -0.40
CA PRO A 287 8.01 17.33 0.82
C PRO A 287 6.67 18.08 0.84
N ALA A 288 6.19 18.40 2.02
CA ALA A 288 4.88 19.06 2.22
C ALA A 288 4.74 20.38 1.45
N SER A 289 5.84 21.13 1.24
CA SER A 289 5.83 22.37 0.46
C SER A 289 5.46 22.16 -1.00
N ARG A 290 5.77 20.99 -1.55
CA ARG A 290 5.53 20.63 -2.96
C ARG A 290 4.27 19.79 -3.19
N ALA A 291 3.81 19.06 -2.18
CA ALA A 291 2.72 18.11 -2.30
C ALA A 291 1.39 18.82 -2.66
N THR A 292 0.65 18.18 -3.54
CA THR A 292 -0.78 18.41 -3.77
C THR A 292 -1.57 17.28 -3.13
N ASP A 293 -2.88 17.43 -3.03
CA ASP A 293 -3.78 16.44 -2.42
C ASP A 293 -4.13 15.26 -3.35
N ILE A 294 -3.63 15.26 -4.57
CA ILE A 294 -3.92 14.25 -5.59
C ILE A 294 -2.66 13.65 -6.20
N CYS A 295 -2.66 12.36 -6.42
CA CYS A 295 -1.70 11.64 -7.26
C CYS A 295 -2.38 10.41 -7.85
N GLY A 296 -1.69 9.65 -8.69
CA GLY A 296 -2.27 8.45 -9.27
C GLY A 296 -1.32 7.71 -10.18
N SER A 297 -1.87 6.73 -10.88
CA SER A 297 -1.15 5.99 -11.92
C SER A 297 -2.05 5.69 -13.12
N TYR A 298 -1.43 5.52 -14.25
CA TYR A 298 -2.10 5.06 -15.47
C TYR A 298 -1.36 3.87 -16.06
N ASP A 299 -2.11 2.80 -16.28
CA ASP A 299 -1.66 1.62 -17.03
C ASP A 299 -2.27 1.65 -18.43
N SER A 300 -1.47 1.99 -19.43
CA SER A 300 -1.95 2.11 -20.79
C SER A 300 -2.28 0.77 -21.45
N SER A 301 -1.71 -0.34 -20.96
CA SER A 301 -1.99 -1.68 -21.50
C SER A 301 -3.36 -2.20 -21.08
N LYS A 302 -3.85 -1.79 -19.92
CA LYS A 302 -5.15 -2.17 -19.36
C LYS A 302 -6.21 -1.08 -19.48
N GLY A 303 -5.81 0.17 -19.77
CA GLY A 303 -6.70 1.33 -19.73
C GLY A 303 -7.19 1.65 -18.31
N VAL A 304 -6.38 1.37 -17.30
CA VAL A 304 -6.72 1.57 -15.90
C VAL A 304 -6.10 2.87 -15.39
N LEU A 305 -6.93 3.78 -14.92
CA LEU A 305 -6.54 4.99 -14.21
C LEU A 305 -6.83 4.82 -12.73
N THR A 306 -5.80 4.89 -11.90
CA THR A 306 -5.93 4.95 -10.44
C THR A 306 -5.73 6.38 -9.98
N ILE A 307 -6.65 6.90 -9.18
CA ILE A 307 -6.53 8.23 -8.55
C ILE A 307 -6.53 8.02 -7.04
N LEU A 308 -5.59 8.65 -6.38
CA LEU A 308 -5.50 8.72 -4.94
C LEU A 308 -5.62 10.19 -4.53
N TRP A 309 -6.60 10.47 -3.68
CA TRP A 309 -6.76 11.75 -3.02
C TRP A 309 -6.50 11.60 -1.52
N CYS A 310 -5.82 12.56 -0.93
CA CYS A 310 -5.59 12.60 0.50
C CYS A 310 -5.85 14.00 1.06
N SER A 311 -6.47 14.07 2.24
CA SER A 311 -6.62 15.35 2.93
C SER A 311 -5.26 15.90 3.35
N LEU A 312 -4.93 17.11 2.93
CA LEU A 312 -3.77 17.85 3.37
C LEU A 312 -4.19 19.10 4.16
N PRO A 313 -3.42 19.55 5.15
CA PRO A 313 -3.69 20.81 5.81
C PRO A 313 -3.56 21.98 4.83
N GLU A 314 -4.38 23.02 5.00
CA GLU A 314 -4.35 24.24 4.16
C GLU A 314 -2.96 24.88 4.14
N THR A 315 -2.30 24.90 5.29
CA THR A 315 -0.92 25.40 5.42
C THR A 315 0.02 24.21 5.48
N PRO A 316 1.10 24.17 4.67
CA PRO A 316 2.09 23.11 4.74
C PRO A 316 2.62 22.94 6.16
N SER A 317 2.54 21.72 6.65
CA SER A 317 3.00 21.35 7.98
C SER A 317 4.30 20.55 7.88
N VAL A 318 4.98 20.42 9.00
CA VAL A 318 6.08 19.47 9.13
C VAL A 318 5.51 18.05 9.30
N TYR A 319 6.18 17.09 8.69
CA TYR A 319 5.80 15.68 8.76
C TYR A 319 6.90 14.86 9.43
N VAL A 320 6.51 13.82 10.13
CA VAL A 320 7.43 12.87 10.74
C VAL A 320 8.26 12.21 9.63
N ASN A 321 9.59 12.23 9.79
CA ASN A 321 10.50 11.58 8.86
C ASN A 321 10.57 10.08 9.16
N GLY A 322 10.08 9.25 8.26
CA GLY A 322 10.09 7.79 8.38
C GLY A 322 11.35 7.11 7.82
N GLN A 323 12.33 7.88 7.34
CA GLN A 323 13.53 7.34 6.74
C GLN A 323 14.40 6.60 7.77
N TRP A 324 14.98 5.48 7.35
CA TRP A 324 15.87 4.69 8.19
C TRP A 324 17.24 5.36 8.37
N GLY A 325 17.90 5.05 9.48
CA GLY A 325 19.23 5.54 9.79
C GLY A 325 19.26 6.94 10.41
N PRO A 326 20.42 7.56 10.47
CA PRO A 326 20.58 8.91 11.02
C PRO A 326 19.76 9.93 10.24
N GLN A 327 18.98 10.73 10.96
CA GLN A 327 18.17 11.80 10.40
C GLN A 327 18.66 13.14 10.97
N GLU A 328 18.94 14.10 10.12
CA GLU A 328 19.27 15.47 10.57
C GLU A 328 18.07 16.15 11.20
N ASP A 329 16.89 16.02 10.58
CA ASP A 329 15.62 16.52 11.10
C ASP A 329 14.57 15.39 11.10
N PRO A 330 14.10 14.95 12.29
CA PRO A 330 13.07 13.91 12.42
C PRO A 330 11.68 14.40 11.99
N PHE A 331 11.51 15.67 11.64
CA PHE A 331 10.25 16.26 11.20
C PHE A 331 10.31 16.85 9.77
N ALA A 332 11.34 16.52 9.00
CA ALA A 332 11.45 16.84 7.58
C ALA A 332 11.03 15.64 6.70
N GLY A 333 9.87 15.07 6.99
CA GLY A 333 9.34 13.92 6.27
C GLY A 333 8.64 14.30 4.98
N ASP A 334 8.66 13.37 4.01
CA ASP A 334 7.89 13.47 2.77
C ASP A 334 6.45 13.02 3.00
N VAL A 335 5.51 13.77 2.42
CA VAL A 335 4.08 13.55 2.60
C VAL A 335 3.47 12.62 1.56
N ILE A 336 3.95 12.70 0.31
CA ILE A 336 3.58 11.81 -0.78
C ILE A 336 4.80 10.96 -1.10
N ASN A 337 4.61 9.65 -1.11
CA ASN A 337 5.65 8.70 -1.47
C ASN A 337 5.17 7.79 -2.60
N SER A 338 6.09 7.41 -3.48
CA SER A 338 5.85 6.37 -4.48
C SER A 338 7.03 5.42 -4.53
N TYR A 339 6.73 4.14 -4.63
CA TYR A 339 7.70 3.07 -4.56
C TYR A 339 7.52 2.11 -5.73
N ASN A 340 8.60 1.84 -6.46
CA ASN A 340 8.65 0.76 -7.43
C ASN A 340 9.44 -0.38 -6.82
N ASP A 341 8.75 -1.42 -6.39
CA ASP A 341 9.39 -2.59 -5.83
C ASP A 341 9.97 -3.46 -6.95
N GLY A 342 11.28 -3.46 -7.01
CA GLY A 342 12.04 -4.29 -7.94
C GLY A 342 12.87 -5.30 -7.17
N PRO A 343 13.46 -6.29 -7.86
CA PRO A 343 14.30 -7.29 -7.21
C PRO A 343 15.51 -6.62 -6.54
N VAL A 344 15.85 -7.09 -5.35
CA VAL A 344 17.13 -6.81 -4.69
C VAL A 344 18.24 -7.67 -5.31
N GLU A 345 19.51 -7.50 -4.86
CA GLU A 345 20.67 -8.16 -5.46
C GLU A 345 20.54 -9.69 -5.58
N ASP A 346 19.86 -10.34 -4.65
CA ASP A 346 19.60 -11.79 -4.67
C ASP A 346 18.38 -12.20 -5.52
N GLY A 347 17.72 -11.22 -6.17
CA GLY A 347 16.53 -11.43 -6.99
C GLY A 347 15.22 -11.55 -6.21
N SER A 348 15.23 -11.41 -4.89
CA SER A 348 14.01 -11.40 -4.09
C SER A 348 13.28 -10.05 -4.20
N ILE A 349 11.99 -10.07 -3.92
CA ILE A 349 11.12 -8.89 -3.84
C ILE A 349 10.71 -8.76 -2.38
N MET A 350 10.84 -7.57 -1.83
CA MET A 350 10.55 -7.34 -0.41
C MET A 350 9.05 -7.20 -0.09
N GLY A 351 8.17 -7.13 -1.09
CA GLY A 351 6.73 -7.10 -0.92
C GLY A 351 6.09 -5.75 -0.99
#